data_140725597f4a13edf4b117a32abf8565
#
_entry.id   140725597f4a13edf4b117a32abf8565
#
_cell.length_a   1.000
_cell.length_b   1.000
_cell.length_c   1.000
_cell.angle_alpha   90.00
_cell.angle_beta   90.00
_cell.angle_gamma   90.00
#
_symmetry.space_group_name_H-M   'P 1'
#
loop_
_entity.id
_entity.type
_entity.pdbx_description
1 polymer ?
#
loop_
_entity_poly.entity_id
_entity_poly.type
_entity_poly.pdbx_seq_one_letter_code
_entity_poly.pdbx_strand_id
1 'polypeptide(L)'
;GMISASISESKDRVKSALLTNGFKFPPLKITVNLSPSEINKKGTHFDLAIALQIALFDKKNIDFEDIYFFGELALDGNIKDTSSIFPIILSLCKKNIIKKVLVCPSSAEKLSNIPNLQIYCVKNLHEAISFIESNKKEEYLYIKKENNYKTIEINDEKYYYDTNYLEDFSDVIGQEMAKNAALISAAGNHNIIFEGSPGCGKSMISKRLKYIMTPMSLEEILEKAK
;
A
#
# COMPACT_ATOMS: atom_id res chain seq x y z
N GLY A 1 17.34 0.95 -20.80
CA GLY A 1 17.13 2.01 -19.82
C GLY A 1 18.11 1.90 -18.66
N MET A 2 18.37 2.99 -17.96
CA MET A 2 19.19 2.93 -16.73
C MET A 2 18.43 2.15 -15.67
N ILE A 3 18.95 1.00 -15.28
CA ILE A 3 18.38 0.08 -14.31
C ILE A 3 19.03 0.38 -12.96
N SER A 4 18.22 0.58 -11.91
CA SER A 4 18.74 0.72 -10.54
C SER A 4 19.26 -0.64 -10.04
N ALA A 5 20.12 -0.63 -9.01
CA ALA A 5 20.61 -1.85 -8.37
C ALA A 5 19.47 -2.77 -7.92
N SER A 6 18.38 -2.21 -7.38
CA SER A 6 17.20 -2.94 -6.93
C SER A 6 16.52 -3.76 -8.04
N ILE A 7 16.50 -3.25 -9.26
CA ILE A 7 15.94 -3.97 -10.42
C ILE A 7 16.94 -5.01 -10.95
N SER A 8 18.25 -4.75 -10.87
CA SER A 8 19.26 -5.74 -11.20
C SER A 8 19.15 -6.96 -10.29
N GLU A 9 18.93 -6.75 -8.99
CA GLU A 9 18.72 -7.82 -8.01
C GLU A 9 17.39 -8.56 -8.19
N SER A 10 16.36 -7.94 -8.80
CA SER A 10 15.09 -8.59 -9.13
C SER A 10 15.27 -9.89 -9.90
N LYS A 11 16.24 -9.93 -10.81
CA LYS A 11 16.53 -11.13 -11.59
C LYS A 11 16.87 -12.33 -10.71
N ASP A 12 17.70 -12.11 -9.69
CA ASP A 12 18.15 -13.17 -8.79
C ASP A 12 17.04 -13.58 -7.82
N ARG A 13 16.25 -12.61 -7.31
CA ARG A 13 15.07 -12.88 -6.47
C ARG A 13 14.03 -13.68 -7.23
N VAL A 14 13.65 -13.25 -8.42
CA VAL A 14 12.64 -13.90 -9.26
C VAL A 14 13.08 -15.32 -9.61
N LYS A 15 14.35 -15.50 -10.02
CA LYS A 15 14.89 -16.82 -10.35
C LYS A 15 14.87 -17.73 -9.13
N SER A 16 15.34 -17.27 -7.98
CA SER A 16 15.35 -18.03 -6.74
C SER A 16 13.93 -18.41 -6.31
N ALA A 17 13.00 -17.46 -6.28
CA ALA A 17 11.61 -17.69 -5.92
C ALA A 17 10.95 -18.75 -6.82
N LEU A 18 11.17 -18.70 -8.14
CA LEU A 18 10.64 -19.68 -9.07
C LEU A 18 11.20 -21.08 -8.79
N LEU A 19 12.52 -21.22 -8.69
CA LEU A 19 13.17 -22.52 -8.49
C LEU A 19 12.82 -23.13 -7.13
N THR A 20 12.82 -22.34 -6.06
CA THR A 20 12.45 -22.79 -4.71
C THR A 20 11.01 -23.30 -4.64
N ASN A 21 10.12 -22.73 -5.45
CA ASN A 21 8.72 -23.15 -5.53
C ASN A 21 8.44 -24.20 -6.61
N GLY A 22 9.49 -24.82 -7.16
CA GLY A 22 9.35 -25.92 -8.12
C GLY A 22 8.93 -25.52 -9.54
N PHE A 23 8.91 -24.21 -9.84
CA PHE A 23 8.66 -23.73 -11.19
C PHE A 23 9.91 -23.85 -12.06
N LYS A 24 9.71 -24.20 -13.33
CA LYS A 24 10.82 -24.28 -14.30
C LYS A 24 11.24 -22.86 -14.70
N PHE A 25 12.55 -22.63 -14.61
CA PHE A 25 13.12 -21.43 -15.23
C PHE A 25 13.54 -21.80 -16.65
N PRO A 26 13.02 -21.14 -17.70
CA PRO A 26 13.29 -21.51 -19.09
C PRO A 26 14.79 -21.46 -19.39
N PRO A 27 15.36 -22.45 -20.11
CA PRO A 27 16.77 -22.45 -20.54
C PRO A 27 16.96 -21.54 -21.78
N LEU A 28 16.33 -20.38 -21.76
CA LEU A 28 16.31 -19.41 -22.85
C LEU A 28 16.84 -18.07 -22.37
N LYS A 29 17.29 -17.24 -23.30
CA LYS A 29 17.64 -15.86 -23.00
C LYS A 29 16.37 -15.06 -22.71
N ILE A 30 16.20 -14.65 -21.47
CA ILE A 30 15.07 -13.79 -21.03
C ILE A 30 15.51 -12.33 -21.08
N THR A 31 14.74 -11.50 -21.75
CA THR A 31 14.93 -10.06 -21.77
C THR A 31 13.70 -9.39 -21.15
N VAL A 32 13.90 -8.66 -20.06
CA VAL A 32 12.86 -7.84 -19.42
C VAL A 32 13.05 -6.39 -19.86
N ASN A 33 12.06 -5.84 -20.57
CA ASN A 33 12.07 -4.45 -20.99
C ASN A 33 11.07 -3.65 -20.15
N LEU A 34 11.58 -2.67 -19.40
CA LEU A 34 10.77 -1.73 -18.63
C LEU A 34 10.74 -0.40 -19.37
N SER A 35 9.63 -0.11 -20.03
CA SER A 35 9.40 1.11 -20.80
C SER A 35 8.83 2.26 -19.94
N PRO A 36 9.06 3.54 -20.27
CA PRO A 36 10.01 4.08 -21.26
C PRO A 36 11.45 4.05 -20.71
N SER A 37 12.44 3.93 -21.62
CA SER A 37 13.86 3.80 -21.24
C SER A 37 14.47 5.05 -20.60
N GLU A 38 13.88 6.20 -20.83
CA GLU A 38 14.36 7.51 -20.36
C GLU A 38 14.12 7.75 -18.87
N ILE A 39 13.17 7.02 -18.29
CA ILE A 39 12.83 7.17 -16.87
C ILE A 39 13.61 6.13 -16.04
N ASN A 40 14.31 6.61 -15.03
CA ASN A 40 14.99 5.73 -14.08
C ASN A 40 13.94 4.97 -13.23
N LYS A 41 13.91 3.64 -13.36
CA LYS A 41 13.00 2.78 -12.61
C LYS A 41 13.67 2.37 -11.30
N LYS A 42 12.94 2.53 -10.22
CA LYS A 42 13.35 2.12 -8.87
C LYS A 42 12.27 1.27 -8.23
N GLY A 43 12.67 0.39 -7.33
CA GLY A 43 11.77 -0.44 -6.54
C GLY A 43 11.66 -1.88 -7.04
N THR A 44 11.07 -2.70 -6.21
CA THR A 44 11.00 -4.16 -6.33
C THR A 44 9.56 -4.65 -6.62
N HIS A 45 8.63 -3.72 -6.72
CA HIS A 45 7.20 -4.01 -6.94
C HIS A 45 6.86 -4.67 -8.28
N PHE A 46 7.84 -4.78 -9.20
CA PHE A 46 7.69 -5.48 -10.48
C PHE A 46 7.97 -6.98 -10.39
N ASP A 47 8.58 -7.46 -9.31
CA ASP A 47 9.06 -8.84 -9.19
C ASP A 47 7.95 -9.86 -9.45
N LEU A 48 6.77 -9.66 -8.87
CA LEU A 48 5.62 -10.54 -9.07
C LEU A 48 5.21 -10.63 -10.54
N ALA A 49 5.06 -9.48 -11.22
CA ALA A 49 4.66 -9.45 -12.63
C ALA A 49 5.68 -10.16 -13.53
N ILE A 50 6.97 -9.99 -13.26
CA ILE A 50 8.06 -10.64 -14.00
C ILE A 50 8.03 -12.15 -13.75
N ALA A 51 7.88 -12.58 -12.50
CA ALA A 51 7.85 -13.98 -12.13
C ALA A 51 6.67 -14.73 -12.76
N LEU A 52 5.49 -14.12 -12.77
CA LEU A 52 4.30 -14.70 -13.38
C LEU A 52 4.46 -14.90 -14.89
N GLN A 53 5.03 -13.94 -15.59
CA GLN A 53 5.31 -14.09 -17.03
C GLN A 53 6.33 -15.18 -17.33
N ILE A 54 7.33 -15.38 -16.46
CA ILE A 54 8.31 -16.43 -16.62
C ILE A 54 7.72 -17.80 -16.24
N ALA A 55 6.94 -17.88 -15.16
CA ALA A 55 6.33 -19.13 -14.71
C ALA A 55 5.31 -19.69 -15.72
N LEU A 56 4.67 -18.83 -16.46
CA LEU A 56 3.58 -19.15 -17.37
C LEU A 56 3.98 -19.09 -18.85
N PHE A 57 5.30 -19.05 -19.16
CA PHE A 57 5.80 -18.81 -20.52
C PHE A 57 5.39 -19.87 -21.54
N ASP A 58 5.15 -21.11 -21.12
CA ASP A 58 4.75 -22.24 -21.96
C ASP A 58 3.22 -22.41 -22.05
N LYS A 59 2.47 -21.66 -21.28
CA LYS A 59 1.00 -21.70 -21.28
C LYS A 59 0.41 -20.78 -22.33
N LYS A 60 -0.45 -21.35 -23.18
CA LYS A 60 -1.15 -20.63 -24.23
C LYS A 60 -2.48 -20.07 -23.69
N ASN A 61 -2.89 -18.91 -24.22
CA ASN A 61 -4.19 -18.29 -23.94
C ASN A 61 -4.43 -17.87 -22.47
N ILE A 62 -3.41 -17.33 -21.83
CA ILE A 62 -3.61 -16.68 -20.53
C ILE A 62 -4.15 -15.28 -20.77
N ASP A 63 -5.34 -15.03 -20.23
CA ASP A 63 -5.93 -13.70 -20.19
C ASP A 63 -5.68 -13.07 -18.81
N PHE A 64 -5.01 -11.93 -18.77
CA PHE A 64 -4.78 -11.17 -17.56
C PHE A 64 -5.93 -10.20 -17.22
N GLU A 65 -6.99 -10.12 -18.05
CA GLU A 65 -8.24 -9.39 -17.80
C GLU A 65 -8.07 -7.96 -17.27
N ASP A 66 -7.12 -7.21 -17.76
CA ASP A 66 -6.77 -5.86 -17.29
C ASP A 66 -6.42 -5.80 -15.79
N ILE A 67 -5.88 -6.88 -15.25
CA ILE A 67 -5.40 -6.96 -13.88
C ILE A 67 -3.93 -6.58 -13.81
N TYR A 68 -3.61 -5.66 -12.92
CA TYR A 68 -2.23 -5.21 -12.69
C TYR A 68 -1.65 -5.91 -11.46
N PHE A 69 -0.42 -6.40 -11.58
CA PHE A 69 0.27 -7.21 -10.57
C PHE A 69 1.35 -6.39 -9.89
N PHE A 70 1.29 -6.28 -8.56
CA PHE A 70 2.30 -5.57 -7.78
C PHE A 70 2.74 -6.41 -6.57
N GLY A 71 4.04 -6.48 -6.35
CA GLY A 71 4.62 -7.13 -5.19
C GLY A 71 6.11 -7.39 -5.36
N GLU A 72 6.84 -7.27 -4.27
CA GLU A 72 8.21 -7.79 -4.18
C GLU A 72 8.15 -9.29 -3.88
N LEU A 73 9.04 -10.08 -4.49
CA LEU A 73 9.16 -11.49 -4.17
C LEU A 73 10.30 -11.72 -3.16
N ALA A 74 9.99 -12.41 -2.07
CA ALA A 74 11.00 -13.02 -1.25
C ALA A 74 11.56 -14.29 -1.93
N LEU A 75 12.74 -14.72 -1.50
CA LEU A 75 13.42 -15.89 -2.09
C LEU A 75 12.61 -17.19 -1.95
N ASP A 76 11.75 -17.27 -0.95
CA ASP A 76 10.83 -18.39 -0.68
C ASP A 76 9.52 -18.31 -1.48
N GLY A 77 9.33 -17.26 -2.30
CA GLY A 77 8.15 -17.04 -3.12
C GLY A 77 7.01 -16.32 -2.43
N ASN A 78 7.17 -15.89 -1.18
CA ASN A 78 6.19 -15.02 -0.53
C ASN A 78 6.18 -13.63 -1.17
N ILE A 79 4.97 -13.06 -1.29
CA ILE A 79 4.78 -11.72 -1.86
C ILE A 79 4.77 -10.71 -0.72
N LYS A 80 5.58 -9.66 -0.86
CA LYS A 80 5.73 -8.60 0.12
C LYS A 80 5.25 -7.26 -0.42
N ASP A 81 4.73 -6.46 0.50
CA ASP A 81 4.43 -5.05 0.26
C ASP A 81 5.71 -4.22 0.18
N THR A 82 5.67 -3.15 -0.58
CA THR A 82 6.71 -2.12 -0.62
C THR A 82 6.08 -0.74 -0.45
N SER A 83 6.85 0.22 0.07
CA SER A 83 6.37 1.59 0.28
C SER A 83 5.93 2.29 -1.02
N SER A 84 6.36 1.81 -2.17
CA SER A 84 6.02 2.38 -3.48
C SER A 84 4.66 1.91 -4.04
N ILE A 85 4.13 0.77 -3.59
CA ILE A 85 2.90 0.18 -4.16
C ILE A 85 1.70 1.10 -3.97
N PHE A 86 1.46 1.56 -2.74
CA PHE A 86 0.31 2.42 -2.44
C PHE A 86 0.29 3.72 -3.27
N PRO A 87 1.35 4.55 -3.28
CA PRO A 87 1.35 5.81 -4.05
C PRO A 87 1.26 5.59 -5.57
N ILE A 88 1.85 4.50 -6.09
CA ILE A 88 1.75 4.16 -7.52
C ILE A 88 0.30 3.84 -7.88
N ILE A 89 -0.33 2.92 -7.16
CA ILE A 89 -1.71 2.48 -7.44
C ILE A 89 -2.68 3.64 -7.28
N LEU A 90 -2.56 4.43 -6.21
CA LEU A 90 -3.38 5.62 -6.01
C LEU A 90 -3.28 6.61 -7.18
N SER A 91 -2.06 6.87 -7.66
CA SER A 91 -1.84 7.76 -8.81
C SER A 91 -2.47 7.22 -10.09
N LEU A 92 -2.37 5.91 -10.34
CA LEU A 92 -2.94 5.25 -11.52
C LEU A 92 -4.48 5.19 -11.45
N CYS A 93 -5.05 4.99 -10.26
CA CYS A 93 -6.50 5.06 -10.04
C CYS A 93 -7.05 6.48 -10.28
N LYS A 94 -6.39 7.52 -9.74
CA LYS A 94 -6.77 8.93 -9.98
C LYS A 94 -6.78 9.28 -11.49
N LYS A 95 -5.93 8.62 -12.29
CA LYS A 95 -5.89 8.77 -13.76
C LYS A 95 -6.83 7.83 -14.51
N ASN A 96 -7.63 7.02 -13.82
CA ASN A 96 -8.48 5.99 -14.39
C ASN A 96 -7.75 4.96 -15.29
N ILE A 97 -6.46 4.72 -15.03
CA ILE A 97 -5.65 3.76 -15.78
C ILE A 97 -5.88 2.33 -15.29
N ILE A 98 -6.01 2.14 -13.97
CA ILE A 98 -6.20 0.83 -13.38
C ILE A 98 -7.50 0.76 -12.58
N LYS A 99 -8.14 -0.42 -12.63
CA LYS A 99 -9.37 -0.73 -11.88
C LYS A 99 -9.27 -2.03 -11.11
N LYS A 100 -8.33 -2.91 -11.48
CA LYS A 100 -8.15 -4.24 -10.88
C LYS A 100 -6.68 -4.45 -10.56
N VAL A 101 -6.39 -4.90 -9.35
CA VAL A 101 -5.02 -5.20 -8.91
C VAL A 101 -4.94 -6.53 -8.18
N LEU A 102 -3.80 -7.22 -8.34
CA LEU A 102 -3.42 -8.37 -7.53
C LEU A 102 -2.23 -7.97 -6.66
N VAL A 103 -2.37 -8.12 -5.36
CA VAL A 103 -1.38 -7.70 -4.36
C VAL A 103 -1.34 -8.66 -3.17
N CYS A 104 -0.37 -8.50 -2.28
CA CYS A 104 -0.34 -9.23 -1.02
C CYS A 104 -1.31 -8.65 0.03
N PRO A 105 -1.62 -9.40 1.12
CA PRO A 105 -2.58 -8.98 2.15
C PRO A 105 -2.30 -7.61 2.76
N SER A 106 -1.04 -7.31 3.06
CA SER A 106 -0.64 -6.03 3.66
C SER A 106 -0.83 -4.85 2.71
N SER A 107 -0.60 -5.05 1.40
CA SER A 107 -0.93 -4.04 0.40
C SER A 107 -2.43 -3.90 0.21
N ALA A 108 -3.18 -5.01 0.19
CA ALA A 108 -4.63 -5.01 0.02
C ALA A 108 -5.34 -4.20 1.12
N GLU A 109 -4.90 -4.35 2.37
CA GLU A 109 -5.42 -3.60 3.50
C GLU A 109 -5.24 -2.08 3.30
N LYS A 110 -4.04 -1.65 2.92
CA LYS A 110 -3.74 -0.23 2.65
C LYS A 110 -4.56 0.34 1.50
N LEU A 111 -4.74 -0.45 0.44
CA LEU A 111 -5.45 -0.04 -0.78
C LEU A 111 -6.97 -0.06 -0.64
N SER A 112 -7.50 -0.71 0.40
CA SER A 112 -8.94 -0.99 0.57
C SER A 112 -9.83 0.26 0.66
N ASN A 113 -9.25 1.42 0.92
CA ASN A 113 -9.95 2.71 0.96
C ASN A 113 -9.98 3.43 -0.40
N ILE A 114 -9.25 2.95 -1.42
CA ILE A 114 -9.26 3.58 -2.74
C ILE A 114 -10.59 3.26 -3.44
N PRO A 115 -11.39 4.28 -3.80
CA PRO A 115 -12.68 4.06 -4.46
C PRO A 115 -12.53 3.36 -5.81
N ASN A 116 -13.51 2.53 -6.17
CA ASN A 116 -13.61 1.86 -7.47
C ASN A 116 -12.40 0.98 -7.85
N LEU A 117 -11.59 0.58 -6.89
CA LEU A 117 -10.49 -0.35 -7.07
C LEU A 117 -10.91 -1.75 -6.61
N GLN A 118 -10.89 -2.70 -7.53
CA GLN A 118 -11.09 -4.11 -7.23
C GLN A 118 -9.75 -4.74 -6.87
N ILE A 119 -9.66 -5.31 -5.67
CA ILE A 119 -8.41 -5.82 -5.11
C ILE A 119 -8.52 -7.32 -4.98
N TYR A 120 -7.63 -8.03 -5.65
CA TYR A 120 -7.40 -9.46 -5.44
C TYR A 120 -6.19 -9.64 -4.54
N CYS A 121 -6.24 -10.64 -3.66
CA CYS A 121 -5.27 -10.83 -2.61
C CYS A 121 -4.68 -12.23 -2.64
N VAL A 122 -3.35 -12.32 -2.72
CA VAL A 122 -2.58 -13.58 -2.71
C VAL A 122 -1.33 -13.43 -1.86
N LYS A 123 -0.92 -14.51 -1.20
CA LYS A 123 0.20 -14.49 -0.23
C LYS A 123 1.54 -14.85 -0.86
N ASN A 124 1.50 -15.70 -1.88
CA ASN A 124 2.69 -16.29 -2.46
C ASN A 124 2.52 -16.57 -3.95
N LEU A 125 3.61 -16.97 -4.59
CA LEU A 125 3.67 -17.23 -6.04
C LEU A 125 2.73 -18.37 -6.49
N HIS A 126 2.55 -19.41 -5.67
CA HIS A 126 1.62 -20.51 -5.99
C HIS A 126 0.18 -20.01 -6.04
N GLU A 127 -0.26 -19.22 -5.04
CA GLU A 127 -1.58 -18.62 -5.03
C GLU A 127 -1.78 -17.67 -6.20
N ALA A 128 -0.75 -16.89 -6.57
CA ALA A 128 -0.81 -15.97 -7.70
C ALA A 128 -0.99 -16.72 -9.05
N ILE A 129 -0.31 -17.85 -9.24
CA ILE A 129 -0.46 -18.69 -10.42
C ILE A 129 -1.84 -19.36 -10.42
N SER A 130 -2.27 -19.92 -9.27
CA SER A 130 -3.60 -20.50 -9.11
C SER A 130 -4.71 -19.49 -9.41
N PHE A 131 -4.55 -18.24 -8.99
CA PHE A 131 -5.46 -17.14 -9.32
C PHE A 131 -5.58 -16.93 -10.84
N ILE A 132 -4.45 -16.91 -11.55
CA ILE A 132 -4.44 -16.69 -13.00
C ILE A 132 -5.11 -17.86 -13.73
N GLU A 133 -4.89 -19.09 -13.27
CA GLU A 133 -5.46 -20.31 -13.84
C GLU A 133 -6.94 -20.56 -13.45
N SER A 134 -7.39 -19.90 -12.40
CA SER A 134 -8.75 -20.07 -11.89
C SER A 134 -9.77 -19.34 -12.75
N ASN A 135 -10.91 -20.03 -12.98
CA ASN A 135 -12.13 -19.40 -13.52
C ASN A 135 -12.98 -18.72 -12.42
N LYS A 136 -12.57 -18.83 -11.16
CA LYS A 136 -13.27 -18.29 -9.98
C LYS A 136 -12.43 -17.25 -9.28
N LYS A 137 -12.16 -16.16 -9.97
CA LYS A 137 -11.31 -15.08 -9.43
C LYS A 137 -11.91 -14.39 -8.21
N GLU A 138 -13.24 -14.46 -8.06
CA GLU A 138 -13.97 -13.92 -6.92
C GLU A 138 -13.52 -14.49 -5.57
N GLU A 139 -13.01 -15.74 -5.54
CA GLU A 139 -12.50 -16.37 -4.31
C GLU A 139 -11.28 -15.65 -3.74
N TYR A 140 -10.57 -14.91 -4.57
CA TYR A 140 -9.38 -14.12 -4.19
C TYR A 140 -9.70 -12.64 -3.92
N LEU A 141 -10.98 -12.25 -4.02
CA LEU A 141 -11.38 -10.86 -3.81
C LEU A 141 -11.12 -10.46 -2.36
N TYR A 142 -10.41 -9.35 -2.16
CA TYR A 142 -10.19 -8.80 -0.84
C TYR A 142 -11.49 -8.17 -0.33
N ILE A 143 -12.04 -8.76 0.73
CA ILE A 143 -13.20 -8.22 1.43
C ILE A 143 -12.68 -7.27 2.50
N LYS A 144 -12.98 -5.99 2.33
CA LYS A 144 -12.63 -4.97 3.32
C LYS A 144 -13.26 -5.33 4.66
N LYS A 145 -12.43 -5.41 5.72
CA LYS A 145 -12.95 -5.48 7.07
C LYS A 145 -13.66 -4.16 7.38
N GLU A 146 -14.82 -4.24 8.01
CA GLU A 146 -15.50 -3.04 8.48
C GLU A 146 -14.56 -2.29 9.43
N ASN A 147 -14.14 -1.11 9.01
CA ASN A 147 -13.40 -0.23 9.88
C ASN A 147 -14.40 0.44 10.83
N ASN A 148 -14.10 0.45 12.13
CA ASN A 148 -14.91 1.10 13.16
C ASN A 148 -14.85 2.66 13.10
N TYR A 149 -14.50 3.21 11.94
CA TYR A 149 -14.53 4.67 11.77
C TYR A 149 -15.97 5.13 11.69
N LYS A 150 -16.30 6.10 12.52
CA LYS A 150 -17.55 6.85 12.39
C LYS A 150 -17.41 7.90 11.28
N THR A 151 -18.53 8.22 10.70
CA THR A 151 -18.59 9.24 9.67
C THR A 151 -19.49 10.39 10.12
N ILE A 152 -19.12 11.60 9.74
CA ILE A 152 -19.96 12.80 9.81
C ILE A 152 -20.06 13.36 8.40
N GLU A 153 -21.23 13.84 8.03
CA GLU A 153 -21.49 14.45 6.72
C GLU A 153 -21.61 15.96 6.89
N ILE A 154 -20.81 16.71 6.15
CA ILE A 154 -20.76 18.16 6.16
C ILE A 154 -20.75 18.62 4.70
N ASN A 155 -21.77 19.40 4.28
CA ASN A 155 -21.91 19.91 2.91
C ASN A 155 -21.83 18.80 1.84
N ASP A 156 -22.57 17.70 2.04
CA ASP A 156 -22.60 16.52 1.16
C ASP A 156 -21.26 15.78 1.02
N GLU A 157 -20.29 16.09 1.87
CA GLU A 157 -19.00 15.40 1.93
C GLU A 157 -18.87 14.58 3.22
N LYS A 158 -18.35 13.33 3.09
CA LYS A 158 -18.14 12.42 4.24
C LYS A 158 -16.76 12.60 4.83
N TYR A 159 -16.73 12.84 6.13
CA TYR A 159 -15.51 12.90 6.93
C TYR A 159 -15.48 11.71 7.89
N TYR A 160 -14.29 11.16 8.07
CA TYR A 160 -14.04 9.97 8.87
C TYR A 160 -13.28 10.34 10.14
N TYR A 161 -13.65 9.71 11.26
CA TYR A 161 -12.96 9.86 12.54
C TYR A 161 -12.96 8.57 13.33
N ASP A 162 -11.92 8.38 14.14
CA ASP A 162 -11.80 7.26 15.07
C ASP A 162 -12.49 7.60 16.38
N THR A 163 -13.12 6.62 17.03
CA THR A 163 -13.72 6.77 18.36
C THR A 163 -13.03 5.93 19.41
N ASN A 164 -12.02 5.16 19.04
CA ASN A 164 -11.21 4.38 19.97
C ASN A 164 -10.07 5.22 20.53
N TYR A 165 -10.39 6.01 21.54
CA TYR A 165 -9.41 6.81 22.26
C TYR A 165 -8.81 5.95 23.38
N LEU A 166 -7.58 5.46 23.19
CA LEU A 166 -6.81 4.78 24.24
C LEU A 166 -6.25 5.75 25.29
N GLU A 167 -6.14 7.01 24.94
CA GLU A 167 -5.63 8.09 25.76
C GLU A 167 -6.46 9.35 25.47
N ASP A 168 -6.63 10.22 26.46
CA ASP A 168 -7.38 11.45 26.31
C ASP A 168 -6.48 12.67 26.53
N PHE A 169 -6.83 13.79 25.89
CA PHE A 169 -6.11 15.04 26.08
C PHE A 169 -6.36 15.63 27.48
N SER A 170 -7.45 15.25 28.13
CA SER A 170 -7.77 15.58 29.53
C SER A 170 -6.80 14.96 30.54
N ASP A 171 -6.08 13.87 30.17
CA ASP A 171 -5.05 13.27 31.02
C ASP A 171 -3.86 14.21 31.27
N VAL A 172 -3.70 15.24 30.44
CA VAL A 172 -2.64 16.22 30.58
C VAL A 172 -3.01 17.24 31.64
N ILE A 173 -2.47 17.06 32.84
CA ILE A 173 -2.69 17.99 33.96
C ILE A 173 -1.78 19.22 33.79
N GLY A 174 -2.36 20.42 33.91
CA GLY A 174 -1.64 21.68 33.68
C GLY A 174 -1.26 21.89 32.20
N GLN A 175 -0.17 22.63 31.98
CA GLN A 175 0.34 22.94 30.63
C GLN A 175 -0.66 23.65 29.71
N GLU A 176 -1.45 24.56 30.24
CA GLU A 176 -2.58 25.20 29.54
C GLU A 176 -2.17 25.89 28.25
N MET A 177 -0.98 26.54 28.24
CA MET A 177 -0.48 27.20 27.00
C MET A 177 -0.17 26.16 25.91
N ALA A 178 0.46 25.05 26.27
CA ALA A 178 0.80 24.00 25.32
C ALA A 178 -0.45 23.26 24.81
N LYS A 179 -1.45 23.06 25.70
CA LYS A 179 -2.75 22.50 25.32
C LYS A 179 -3.51 23.40 24.34
N ASN A 180 -3.56 24.70 24.63
CA ASN A 180 -4.21 25.66 23.74
C ASN A 180 -3.51 25.75 22.37
N ALA A 181 -2.17 25.77 22.37
CA ALA A 181 -1.41 25.74 21.13
C ALA A 181 -1.67 24.45 20.32
N ALA A 182 -1.77 23.30 21.00
CA ALA A 182 -2.11 22.01 20.37
C ALA A 182 -3.53 22.04 19.77
N LEU A 183 -4.53 22.61 20.46
CA LEU A 183 -5.90 22.76 19.95
C LEU A 183 -5.94 23.65 18.70
N ILE A 184 -5.26 24.79 18.72
CA ILE A 184 -5.18 25.70 17.57
C ILE A 184 -4.49 24.98 16.39
N SER A 185 -3.40 24.29 16.64
CA SER A 185 -2.69 23.50 15.64
C SER A 185 -3.58 22.41 15.02
N ALA A 186 -4.30 21.66 15.84
CA ALA A 186 -5.21 20.61 15.39
C ALA A 186 -6.39 21.19 14.58
N ALA A 187 -7.02 22.25 15.05
CA ALA A 187 -8.16 22.89 14.39
C ALA A 187 -7.78 23.51 13.04
N GLY A 188 -6.58 24.11 12.96
CA GLY A 188 -6.09 24.74 11.73
C GLY A 188 -5.22 23.83 10.83
N ASN A 189 -5.06 22.57 11.20
CA ASN A 189 -4.14 21.62 10.50
C ASN A 189 -2.72 22.20 10.34
N HIS A 190 -2.22 22.89 11.39
CA HIS A 190 -0.91 23.52 11.40
C HIS A 190 0.15 22.60 12.00
N ASN A 191 1.40 22.77 11.56
CA ASN A 191 2.53 22.13 12.22
C ASN A 191 2.79 22.79 13.58
N ILE A 192 3.18 21.96 14.57
CA ILE A 192 3.55 22.42 15.91
C ILE A 192 4.87 21.80 16.36
N ILE A 193 5.70 22.58 17.03
CA ILE A 193 6.93 22.13 17.64
C ILE A 193 6.86 22.44 19.14
N PHE A 194 7.12 21.44 19.97
CA PHE A 194 7.23 21.60 21.41
C PHE A 194 8.69 21.62 21.83
N GLU A 195 9.14 22.72 22.43
CA GLU A 195 10.48 22.87 22.97
C GLU A 195 10.43 23.02 24.50
N GLY A 196 11.43 22.49 25.21
CA GLY A 196 11.49 22.59 26.66
C GLY A 196 12.37 21.50 27.28
N SER A 197 12.57 21.56 28.58
CA SER A 197 13.41 20.63 29.35
C SER A 197 12.90 19.17 29.28
N PRO A 198 13.77 18.17 29.50
CA PRO A 198 13.32 16.78 29.68
C PRO A 198 12.29 16.65 30.78
N GLY A 199 11.27 15.81 30.58
CA GLY A 199 10.22 15.54 31.58
C GLY A 199 9.07 16.56 31.64
N CYS A 200 9.09 17.66 30.86
CA CYS A 200 8.01 18.66 30.89
C CYS A 200 6.72 18.28 30.13
N GLY A 201 6.54 17.03 29.72
CA GLY A 201 5.28 16.56 29.15
C GLY A 201 5.16 16.68 27.61
N LYS A 202 6.19 17.13 26.87
CA LYS A 202 6.14 17.29 25.41
C LYS A 202 5.66 16.04 24.66
N SER A 203 6.25 14.89 24.96
CA SER A 203 5.89 13.63 24.33
C SER A 203 4.47 13.16 24.69
N MET A 204 4.00 13.51 25.89
CA MET A 204 2.64 13.20 26.33
C MET A 204 1.61 13.98 25.53
N ILE A 205 1.83 15.28 25.33
CA ILE A 205 0.95 16.14 24.52
C ILE A 205 1.00 15.72 23.05
N SER A 206 2.21 15.51 22.49
CA SER A 206 2.37 15.13 21.08
C SER A 206 1.69 13.82 20.73
N LYS A 207 1.76 12.80 21.61
CA LYS A 207 1.09 11.51 21.38
C LYS A 207 -0.44 11.64 21.38
N ARG A 208 -0.99 12.57 22.16
CA ARG A 208 -2.43 12.79 22.28
C ARG A 208 -2.99 13.73 21.22
N LEU A 209 -2.12 14.47 20.52
CA LEU A 209 -2.55 15.42 19.48
C LEU A 209 -3.44 14.74 18.42
N LYS A 210 -3.14 13.50 18.03
CA LYS A 210 -3.94 12.72 17.07
C LYS A 210 -5.40 12.55 17.47
N TYR A 211 -5.73 12.58 18.77
CA TYR A 211 -7.08 12.37 19.27
C TYR A 211 -7.96 13.65 19.24
N ILE A 212 -7.33 14.81 19.03
CA ILE A 212 -8.04 16.09 18.88
C ILE A 212 -7.97 16.62 17.43
N MET A 213 -7.41 15.86 16.50
CA MET A 213 -7.40 16.21 15.09
C MET A 213 -8.81 16.22 14.53
N THR A 214 -9.08 17.13 13.60
CA THR A 214 -10.37 17.21 12.89
C THR A 214 -10.62 15.93 12.07
N PRO A 215 -11.89 15.52 11.91
CA PRO A 215 -12.25 14.47 10.95
C PRO A 215 -11.67 14.77 9.56
N MET A 216 -11.26 13.73 8.85
CA MET A 216 -10.64 13.88 7.53
C MET A 216 -11.53 13.33 6.43
N SER A 217 -11.55 14.01 5.29
CA SER A 217 -12.15 13.46 4.07
C SER A 217 -11.36 12.25 3.57
N LEU A 218 -11.98 11.43 2.71
CA LEU A 218 -11.29 10.30 2.11
C LEU A 218 -10.06 10.75 1.30
N GLU A 219 -10.16 11.88 0.62
CA GLU A 219 -9.06 12.42 -0.17
C GLU A 219 -7.87 12.83 0.71
N GLU A 220 -8.10 13.50 1.83
CA GLU A 220 -7.07 13.86 2.80
C GLU A 220 -6.41 12.63 3.42
N ILE A 221 -7.19 11.59 3.75
CA ILE A 221 -6.67 10.31 4.27
C ILE A 221 -5.72 9.68 3.24
N LEU A 222 -6.15 9.60 1.98
CA LEU A 222 -5.35 9.00 0.90
C LEU A 222 -4.11 9.82 0.58
N GLU A 223 -4.15 11.13 0.75
CA GLU A 223 -2.97 11.99 0.55
C GLU A 223 -1.94 11.85 1.68
N LYS A 224 -2.40 11.75 2.92
CA LYS A 224 -1.50 11.54 4.09
C LYS A 224 -0.90 10.13 4.16
N ALA A 225 -1.49 9.17 3.45
CA ALA A 225 -0.98 7.79 3.39
C ALA A 225 0.10 7.56 2.32
N LYS A 226 0.46 8.60 1.53
CA LYS A 226 1.58 8.56 0.56
C LYS A 226 2.92 8.59 1.27
#